data_4e9903c7a29a2903d927ebf65346bbe7
#
_entry.id   4e9903c7a29a2903d927ebf65346bbe7
#
_cell.length_a   1.000
_cell.length_b   1.000
_cell.length_c   1.000
_cell.angle_alpha   90.00
_cell.angle_beta   90.00
_cell.angle_gamma   90.00
#
_symmetry.space_group_name_H-M   'P 1'
#
loop_
_entity.id
_entity.type
_entity.pdbx_description
1 polymer ?
#
loop_
_entity_poly.entity_id
_entity_poly.type
_entity_poly.pdbx_seq_one_letter_code
_entity_poly.pdbx_strand_id
1 'polypeptide(L)' 'METNQIEKNSTSSIRILRWPEVQHRVGFSKSYAYALQAKGKFPKPIKLIEGGRAAGYIESEIDEYIASRIDASRLDQNL' A
#
# COMPACT_ATOMS: atom_id res chain seq x y z
N MET A 1 2.18 29.48 11.01
CA MET A 1 0.87 29.04 10.83
C MET A 1 0.76 27.90 9.87
N GLU A 2 1.37 28.02 8.77
CA GLU A 2 1.28 26.92 7.83
C GLU A 2 2.02 25.72 8.29
N THR A 3 3.05 25.92 9.08
CA THR A 3 3.80 24.78 9.58
C THR A 3 2.93 23.84 10.37
N ASN A 4 2.02 24.41 11.15
CA ASN A 4 1.14 23.57 11.92
C ASN A 4 0.26 22.73 11.01
N GLN A 5 -0.14 23.32 9.93
CA GLN A 5 -0.97 22.60 8.99
C GLN A 5 -0.22 21.46 8.36
N ILE A 6 1.06 21.64 8.15
CA ILE A 6 1.86 20.59 7.56
C ILE A 6 1.88 19.38 8.47
N GLU A 7 2.05 19.61 9.76
CA GLU A 7 2.07 18.49 10.70
C GLU A 7 0.74 17.81 10.77
N LYS A 8 -0.32 18.59 10.77
CA LYS A 8 -1.64 17.98 10.75
C LYS A 8 -1.84 17.19 9.49
N ASN A 9 -1.33 17.70 8.40
CA ASN A 9 -1.51 17.00 7.13
C ASN A 9 -0.82 15.66 7.12
N SER A 10 0.31 15.53 7.81
CA SER A 10 0.98 14.25 7.81
C SER A 10 0.12 13.20 8.49
N THR A 11 -0.63 13.57 9.54
CA THR A 11 -1.54 12.64 10.18
C THR A 11 -2.80 12.46 9.35
N SER A 12 -3.37 13.56 8.90
CA SER A 12 -4.63 13.48 8.17
C SER A 12 -4.44 12.99 6.76
N SER A 13 -3.20 12.86 6.30
CA SER A 13 -2.96 12.38 4.96
C SER A 13 -2.86 10.87 4.90
N ILE A 14 -2.98 10.18 6.03
CA ILE A 14 -3.04 8.73 5.98
C ILE A 14 -4.32 8.34 5.27
N ARG A 15 -4.18 7.55 4.24
CA ARG A 15 -5.32 7.11 3.46
C ARG A 15 -5.37 5.60 3.43
N ILE A 16 -6.60 5.11 3.47
CA ILE A 16 -6.84 3.67 3.38
C ILE A 16 -7.42 3.38 2.01
N LEU A 17 -6.85 2.38 1.37
CA LEU A 17 -7.32 1.94 0.05
C LEU A 17 -8.01 0.59 0.21
N ARG A 18 -9.19 0.46 -0.40
CA ARG A 18 -9.84 -0.83 -0.45
C ARG A 18 -9.24 -1.62 -1.62
N TRP A 19 -9.50 -2.92 -1.61
CA TRP A 19 -8.84 -3.77 -2.59
C TRP A 19 -9.06 -3.34 -4.04
N PRO A 20 -10.24 -2.92 -4.49
CA PRO A 20 -10.37 -2.52 -5.89
C PRO A 20 -9.41 -1.41 -6.28
N GLU A 21 -9.18 -0.46 -5.38
CA GLU A 21 -8.23 0.61 -5.67
C GLU A 21 -6.80 0.08 -5.70
N VAL A 22 -6.47 -0.81 -4.76
CA VAL A 22 -5.14 -1.40 -4.73
C VAL A 22 -4.90 -2.18 -6.01
N GLN A 23 -5.89 -2.98 -6.41
CA GLN A 23 -5.75 -3.76 -7.63
C GLN A 23 -5.55 -2.87 -8.84
N HIS A 24 -6.24 -1.75 -8.87
CA HIS A 24 -6.08 -0.81 -9.98
C HIS A 24 -4.65 -0.30 -10.05
N ARG A 25 -4.01 -0.12 -8.91
CA ARG A 25 -2.65 0.41 -8.88
C ARG A 25 -1.59 -0.64 -9.15
N VAL A 26 -1.78 -1.86 -8.66
CA VAL A 26 -0.73 -2.87 -8.80
C VAL A 26 -0.98 -3.82 -9.96
N GLY A 27 -2.21 -3.99 -10.37
CA GLY A 27 -2.52 -4.69 -11.61
C GLY A 27 -2.62 -6.21 -11.50
N PHE A 28 -2.47 -6.80 -10.32
CA PHE A 28 -2.56 -8.26 -10.24
C PHE A 28 -3.75 -8.65 -9.36
N SER A 29 -4.03 -9.95 -9.32
CA SER A 29 -5.23 -10.45 -8.69
C SER A 29 -5.09 -10.48 -7.18
N LYS A 30 -6.23 -10.57 -6.50
CA LYS A 30 -6.25 -10.67 -5.06
C LYS A 30 -5.57 -11.94 -4.58
N SER A 31 -5.75 -13.03 -5.30
CA SER A 31 -5.08 -14.28 -4.94
C SER A 31 -3.57 -14.13 -4.97
N TYR A 32 -3.07 -13.44 -5.98
CA TYR A 32 -1.64 -13.22 -6.08
C TYR A 32 -1.14 -12.35 -4.94
N ALA A 33 -1.92 -11.32 -4.59
CA ALA A 33 -1.56 -10.48 -3.47
C ALA A 33 -1.47 -11.29 -2.18
N TYR A 34 -2.42 -12.19 -1.96
CA TYR A 34 -2.38 -13.03 -0.77
C TYR A 34 -1.13 -13.91 -0.75
N ALA A 35 -0.78 -14.46 -1.90
CA ALA A 35 0.41 -15.30 -1.98
C ALA A 35 1.66 -14.48 -1.63
N LEU A 36 1.74 -13.25 -2.13
CA LEU A 36 2.87 -12.39 -1.82
C LEU A 36 2.88 -12.00 -0.34
N GLN A 37 1.71 -11.75 0.23
CA GLN A 37 1.63 -11.42 1.65
C GLN A 37 2.14 -12.56 2.51
N ALA A 38 1.81 -13.78 2.13
CA ALA A 38 2.28 -14.94 2.88
C ALA A 38 3.79 -15.05 2.87
N LYS A 39 4.43 -14.51 1.84
CA LYS A 39 5.88 -14.51 1.74
C LYS A 39 6.51 -13.25 2.30
N GLY A 40 5.70 -12.35 2.84
CA GLY A 40 6.22 -11.08 3.34
C GLY A 40 6.64 -10.13 2.26
N LYS A 41 6.12 -10.29 1.05
CA LYS A 41 6.57 -9.49 -0.10
C LYS A 41 5.53 -8.48 -0.56
N PHE A 42 4.44 -8.33 0.15
CA PHE A 42 3.42 -7.37 -0.19
C PHE A 42 2.79 -6.89 1.10
N PRO A 43 2.39 -5.61 1.20
CA PRO A 43 1.80 -5.11 2.43
C PRO A 43 0.54 -5.88 2.80
N LYS A 44 0.31 -6.04 4.07
CA LYS A 44 -0.90 -6.70 4.55
C LYS A 44 -1.96 -5.67 4.85
N PRO A 45 -3.22 -6.00 4.60
CA PRO A 45 -4.29 -5.07 4.96
C PRO A 45 -4.47 -5.00 6.46
N ILE A 46 -5.04 -3.90 6.92
CA ILE A 46 -5.41 -3.76 8.31
C ILE A 46 -6.93 -3.90 8.43
N LYS A 47 -7.37 -4.35 9.59
CA LYS A 47 -8.80 -4.41 9.84
C LYS A 47 -9.30 -3.02 10.17
N LEU A 48 -10.36 -2.62 9.53
CA LEU A 48 -10.91 -1.29 9.73
C LEU A 48 -11.93 -1.25 10.84
N ILE A 49 -12.52 -2.40 11.17
CA ILE A 49 -13.52 -2.49 12.21
C ILE A 49 -13.16 -3.67 13.07
N GLU A 50 -13.05 -3.42 14.36
CA GLU A 50 -12.72 -4.48 15.30
C GLU A 50 -13.82 -5.53 15.27
N GLY A 51 -13.42 -6.80 15.09
CA GLY A 51 -14.36 -7.89 15.00
C GLY A 51 -15.11 -7.98 13.69
N GLY A 52 -14.88 -7.04 12.78
CA GLY A 52 -15.53 -7.06 11.48
C GLY A 52 -14.65 -7.62 10.40
N ARG A 53 -15.16 -7.57 9.18
CA ARG A 53 -14.44 -8.10 8.04
C ARG A 53 -13.85 -7.02 7.15
N ALA A 54 -14.27 -5.77 7.33
CA ALA A 54 -13.76 -4.70 6.49
C ALA A 54 -12.27 -4.55 6.71
N ALA A 55 -11.53 -4.49 5.61
CA ALA A 55 -10.09 -4.36 5.65
C ALA A 55 -9.66 -3.40 4.58
N GLY A 56 -8.50 -2.80 4.76
CA GLY A 56 -7.95 -1.89 3.79
C GLY A 56 -6.45 -1.84 3.88
N TYR A 57 -5.84 -1.19 2.90
CA TYR A 57 -4.40 -1.08 2.81
C TYR A 57 -4.00 0.36 3.05
N ILE A 58 -2.88 0.55 3.70
CA ILE A 58 -2.35 1.89 3.91
C ILE A 58 -1.73 2.37 2.62
N GLU A 59 -2.18 3.50 2.12
CA GLU A 59 -1.78 3.99 0.81
C GLU A 59 -0.26 4.13 0.71
N SER A 60 0.38 4.69 1.73
CA SER A 60 1.82 4.90 1.66
C SER A 60 2.57 3.58 1.54
N GLU A 61 2.06 2.51 2.13
CA GLU A 61 2.71 1.21 2.00
C GLU A 61 2.57 0.66 0.59
N ILE A 62 1.43 0.88 -0.03
CA ILE A 62 1.24 0.47 -1.42
C ILE A 62 2.18 1.28 -2.32
N ASP A 63 2.28 2.58 -2.07
CA ASP A 63 3.18 3.42 -2.86
C ASP A 63 4.63 2.98 -2.71
N GLU A 64 5.04 2.64 -1.49
CA GLU A 64 6.40 2.18 -1.27
C GLU A 64 6.66 0.85 -1.95
N TYR A 65 5.67 -0.02 -1.92
CA TYR A 65 5.81 -1.29 -2.62
C TYR A 65 6.04 -1.07 -4.11
N ILE A 66 5.22 -0.22 -4.70
CA ILE A 66 5.35 0.05 -6.14
C ILE A 66 6.70 0.68 -6.44
N ALA A 67 7.12 1.64 -5.63
CA ALA A 67 8.41 2.29 -5.84
C ALA A 67 9.55 1.29 -5.76
N SER A 68 9.49 0.37 -4.80
CA SER A 68 10.54 -0.61 -4.64
C SER A 68 10.59 -1.57 -5.83
N ARG A 69 9.42 -1.90 -6.40
CA ARG A 69 9.40 -2.75 -7.58
C ARG A 69 9.97 -2.04 -8.79
N ILE A 70 9.68 -0.76 -8.91
CA ILE A 70 10.25 0.02 -10.01
C ILE A 70 11.76 0.05 -9.90
N ASP A 71 12.28 0.32 -8.71
CA ASP A 71 13.71 0.40 -8.52
C ASP A 71 14.38 -0.94 -8.81
N ALA A 72 13.82 -2.02 -8.29
CA ALA A 72 14.41 -3.33 -8.50
C ALA A 72 14.40 -3.71 -9.95
N SER A 73 13.31 -3.40 -10.65
CA SER A 73 13.19 -3.73 -12.06
C SER A 73 14.19 -2.94 -12.90
N ARG A 74 14.38 -1.69 -12.56
CA ARG A 74 15.29 -0.86 -13.32
C ARG A 74 16.75 -1.23 -13.09
N LEU A 75 17.05 -1.65 -11.87
CA LEU A 75 18.40 -2.15 -11.61
C LEU A 75 18.67 -3.40 -12.43
N ASP A 76 17.69 -4.30 -12.52
CA ASP A 76 17.86 -5.49 -13.33
C ASP A 76 18.07 -5.13 -14.78
N GLN A 77 17.35 -4.13 -15.27
CA GLN A 77 17.48 -3.74 -16.67
C GLN A 77 18.83 -3.14 -16.97
N ASN A 78 19.45 -2.54 -15.99
CA ASN A 78 20.76 -1.93 -16.17
C ASN A 78 21.89 -2.95 -16.19
N LEU A 79 21.58 -4.14 -15.77
CA LEU A 79 22.58 -5.19 -15.79
C LEU A 79 22.67 -5.84 -17.16
#